data_3e5cadafa7c04846fc165b551ee3ce0e
#
_entry.id   3e5cadafa7c04846fc165b551ee3ce0e
#
_cell.length_a   1.000
_cell.length_b   1.000
_cell.length_c   1.000
_cell.angle_alpha   90.00
_cell.angle_beta   90.00
_cell.angle_gamma   90.00
#
_symmetry.space_group_name_H-M   'P 1'
#
loop_
_entity.id
_entity.type
_entity.pdbx_description
1 polymer ?
#
loop_
_entity_poly.entity_id
_entity_poly.type
_entity_poly.pdbx_seq_one_letter_code
_entity_poly.pdbx_strand_id
1 'polypeptide(L)'
;MNKKIKELEEDIEKCPVETALDVLAGKWKILILWYLRRDTLRFSELQKMLPRTTEKMLIQKLRELEKDNIVHREVYPVVPPKVEYSLTPYGESLKPILKQLYLWGEIHKEKFDK
;
A
#
# COMPACT_ATOMS: atom_id res chain seq x y z
N MET A 1 11.32 -2.73 -38.58
CA MET A 1 11.64 -1.81 -37.49
C MET A 1 10.43 -1.39 -36.70
N ASN A 2 9.42 -1.06 -37.38
CA ASN A 2 8.22 -0.53 -36.75
C ASN A 2 7.48 -1.53 -35.88
N LYS A 3 7.51 -2.81 -36.27
CA LYS A 3 6.87 -3.86 -35.50
C LYS A 3 7.54 -4.04 -34.14
N LYS A 4 8.88 -3.99 -34.11
CA LYS A 4 9.64 -4.13 -32.88
C LYS A 4 9.45 -2.92 -31.96
N ILE A 5 9.36 -1.74 -32.54
CA ILE A 5 9.12 -0.51 -31.78
C ILE A 5 7.71 -0.52 -31.19
N LYS A 6 6.73 -0.98 -31.98
CA LYS A 6 5.36 -1.11 -31.49
C LYS A 6 5.24 -2.12 -30.36
N GLU A 7 5.95 -3.24 -30.45
CA GLU A 7 5.99 -4.23 -29.38
C GLU A 7 6.58 -3.64 -28.12
N LEU A 8 7.63 -2.85 -28.26
CA LEU A 8 8.25 -2.16 -27.12
C LEU A 8 7.32 -1.11 -26.52
N GLU A 9 6.59 -0.38 -27.36
CA GLU A 9 5.63 0.62 -26.89
C GLU A 9 4.46 -0.04 -26.15
N GLU A 10 3.96 -1.15 -26.67
CA GLU A 10 2.92 -1.92 -26.00
C GLU A 10 3.42 -2.48 -24.67
N ASP A 11 4.67 -2.95 -24.64
CA ASP A 11 5.28 -3.45 -23.43
C ASP A 11 5.47 -2.34 -22.41
N ILE A 12 5.79 -1.12 -22.86
CA ILE A 12 5.93 0.05 -21.99
C ILE A 12 4.58 0.37 -21.33
N GLU A 13 3.47 0.31 -22.10
CA GLU A 13 2.13 0.53 -21.56
C GLU A 13 1.75 -0.51 -20.50
N LYS A 14 2.33 -1.71 -20.59
CA LYS A 14 2.08 -2.80 -19.65
C LYS A 14 3.30 -3.08 -18.78
N CYS A 15 4.19 -2.12 -18.65
CA CYS A 15 5.38 -2.27 -17.84
C CYS A 15 5.00 -2.69 -16.40
N PRO A 16 5.67 -3.70 -15.85
CA PRO A 16 5.40 -4.13 -14.47
C PRO A 16 5.49 -3.00 -13.45
N VAL A 17 6.34 -2.01 -13.68
CA VAL A 17 6.43 -0.85 -12.78
C VAL A 17 5.12 -0.06 -12.81
N GLU A 18 4.52 0.14 -13.97
CA GLU A 18 3.24 0.82 -14.07
C GLU A 18 2.14 0.03 -13.38
N THR A 19 2.14 -1.29 -13.54
CA THR A 19 1.18 -2.16 -12.86
C THR A 19 1.31 -2.01 -11.35
N ALA A 20 2.54 -2.00 -10.83
CA ALA A 20 2.79 -1.81 -9.40
C ALA A 20 2.30 -0.43 -8.95
N LEU A 21 2.56 0.60 -9.72
CA LEU A 21 2.11 1.95 -9.39
C LEU A 21 0.59 2.07 -9.41
N ASP A 22 -0.08 1.38 -10.32
CA ASP A 22 -1.55 1.37 -10.36
C ASP A 22 -2.13 0.77 -9.08
N VAL A 23 -1.50 -0.27 -8.56
CA VAL A 23 -1.95 -0.93 -7.34
C VAL A 23 -1.61 -0.10 -6.09
N LEU A 24 -0.42 0.50 -6.07
CA LEU A 24 0.11 1.17 -4.89
C LEU A 24 0.05 2.70 -4.98
N ALA A 25 -0.65 3.23 -5.97
CA ALA A 25 -0.68 4.66 -6.24
C ALA A 25 -1.09 5.49 -5.03
N GLY A 26 -0.35 6.57 -4.84
CA GLY A 26 -0.62 7.52 -3.77
C GLY A 26 0.10 7.16 -2.49
N LYS A 27 0.38 8.17 -1.72
CA LYS A 27 1.16 8.05 -0.50
C LYS A 27 0.46 7.23 0.59
N TRP A 28 -0.87 7.29 0.65
CA TRP A 28 -1.61 6.68 1.75
C TRP A 28 -1.61 5.16 1.70
N LYS A 29 -1.67 4.55 0.52
CA LYS A 29 -1.62 3.09 0.40
C LYS A 29 -0.30 2.54 0.92
N ILE A 30 0.81 3.13 0.50
CA ILE A 30 2.14 2.72 0.96
C ILE A 30 2.26 2.86 2.47
N LEU A 31 1.79 3.96 3.03
CA LEU A 31 1.85 4.18 4.48
C LEU A 31 0.98 3.19 5.24
N ILE A 32 -0.21 2.89 4.75
CA ILE A 32 -1.08 1.88 5.34
C ILE A 32 -0.35 0.54 5.40
N LEU A 33 0.23 0.13 4.28
CA LEU A 33 0.96 -1.14 4.20
C LEU A 33 2.17 -1.16 5.12
N TRP A 34 2.85 -0.04 5.24
CA TRP A 34 3.98 0.10 6.16
C TRP A 34 3.58 -0.21 7.60
N TYR A 35 2.46 0.36 8.05
CA TYR A 35 1.99 0.12 9.41
C TYR A 35 1.43 -1.29 9.60
N LEU A 36 0.87 -1.90 8.55
CA LEU A 36 0.37 -3.27 8.60
C LEU A 36 1.44 -4.34 8.45
N ARG A 37 2.67 -3.97 8.13
CA ARG A 37 3.73 -4.96 7.88
C ARG A 37 4.06 -5.84 9.09
N ARG A 38 3.78 -5.37 10.29
CA ARG A 38 4.09 -6.10 11.53
C ARG A 38 2.86 -6.56 12.28
N ASP A 39 1.80 -5.79 12.24
CA ASP A 39 0.68 -5.98 13.14
C ASP A 39 -0.64 -5.96 12.41
N THR A 40 -1.57 -6.73 12.94
CA THR A 40 -2.98 -6.57 12.62
C THR A 40 -3.47 -5.34 13.38
N LEU A 41 -4.07 -4.40 12.69
CA LEU A 41 -4.50 -3.14 13.29
C LEU A 41 -5.98 -2.88 13.06
N ARG A 42 -6.60 -2.25 14.03
CA ARG A 42 -7.96 -1.77 13.90
C ARG A 42 -7.97 -0.47 13.11
N PHE A 43 -9.13 -0.16 12.54
CA PHE A 43 -9.32 1.09 11.81
C PHE A 43 -8.90 2.30 12.65
N SER A 44 -9.33 2.35 13.91
CA SER A 44 -9.00 3.46 14.81
C SER A 44 -7.50 3.59 15.07
N GLU A 45 -6.79 2.46 15.11
CA GLU A 45 -5.34 2.46 15.29
C GLU A 45 -4.63 3.01 14.06
N LEU A 46 -5.06 2.57 12.88
CA LEU A 46 -4.53 3.10 11.61
C LEU A 46 -4.77 4.61 11.50
N GLN A 47 -5.95 5.05 11.89
CA GLN A 47 -6.33 6.46 11.86
C GLN A 47 -5.42 7.30 12.74
N LYS A 48 -5.08 6.78 13.91
CA LYS A 48 -4.15 7.45 14.83
C LYS A 48 -2.73 7.53 14.25
N MET A 49 -2.32 6.49 13.56
CA MET A 49 -0.99 6.44 12.93
C MET A 49 -0.90 7.31 11.70
N LEU A 50 -2.03 7.65 11.10
CA LEU A 50 -2.12 8.44 9.88
C LEU A 50 -3.01 9.68 10.10
N PRO A 51 -2.60 10.58 11.00
CA PRO A 51 -3.48 11.68 11.41
C PRO A 51 -3.75 12.71 10.32
N ARG A 52 -2.96 12.70 9.25
CA ARG A 52 -3.15 13.63 8.12
C ARG A 52 -4.15 13.14 7.09
N THR A 53 -4.54 11.86 7.16
CA THR A 53 -5.56 11.34 6.25
C THR A 53 -6.94 11.50 6.87
N THR A 54 -7.94 11.69 6.03
CA THR A 54 -9.34 11.73 6.48
C THR A 54 -9.86 10.32 6.63
N GLU A 55 -10.91 10.15 7.43
CA GLU A 55 -11.59 8.87 7.57
C GLU A 55 -12.06 8.35 6.20
N LYS A 56 -12.64 9.23 5.39
CA LYS A 56 -13.11 8.88 4.06
C LYS A 56 -11.99 8.36 3.17
N MET A 57 -10.86 9.04 3.17
CA MET A 57 -9.70 8.66 2.38
C MET A 57 -9.15 7.31 2.84
N LEU A 58 -9.04 7.13 4.15
CA LEU A 58 -8.53 5.88 4.73
C LEU A 58 -9.43 4.70 4.35
N ILE A 59 -10.74 4.85 4.47
CA ILE A 59 -11.70 3.82 4.07
C ILE A 59 -11.53 3.49 2.58
N GLN A 60 -11.43 4.51 1.74
CA GLN A 60 -11.29 4.32 0.31
C GLN A 60 -10.04 3.53 -0.04
N LYS A 61 -8.91 3.91 0.55
CA LYS A 61 -7.63 3.24 0.27
C LYS A 61 -7.61 1.81 0.79
N LEU A 62 -8.19 1.56 1.94
CA LEU A 62 -8.31 0.20 2.48
C LEU A 62 -9.18 -0.68 1.57
N ARG A 63 -10.28 -0.14 1.06
CA ARG A 63 -11.14 -0.88 0.13
C ARG A 63 -10.42 -1.24 -1.16
N GLU A 64 -9.62 -0.32 -1.69
CA GLU A 64 -8.83 -0.57 -2.89
C GLU A 64 -7.79 -1.67 -2.64
N LEU A 65 -7.12 -1.64 -1.49
CA LEU A 65 -6.15 -2.67 -1.12
C LEU A 65 -6.80 -4.03 -0.89
N GLU A 66 -8.00 -4.07 -0.33
CA GLU A 66 -8.76 -5.31 -0.20
C GLU A 66 -9.11 -5.87 -1.58
N LYS A 67 -9.57 -5.01 -2.47
CA LYS A 67 -9.96 -5.41 -3.82
C LYS A 67 -8.79 -6.04 -4.57
N ASP A 68 -7.59 -5.54 -4.36
CA ASP A 68 -6.38 -6.06 -4.97
C ASP A 68 -5.77 -7.23 -4.20
N ASN A 69 -6.50 -7.74 -3.21
CA ASN A 69 -6.08 -8.88 -2.38
C ASN A 69 -4.76 -8.68 -1.64
N ILE A 70 -4.49 -7.45 -1.27
CA ILE A 70 -3.26 -7.11 -0.53
C ILE A 70 -3.56 -7.03 0.96
N VAL A 71 -4.74 -6.54 1.31
CA VAL A 71 -5.18 -6.37 2.69
C VAL A 71 -6.42 -7.22 2.94
N HIS A 72 -6.44 -7.86 4.09
CA HIS A 72 -7.58 -8.62 4.59
C HIS A 72 -8.31 -7.77 5.63
N ARG A 73 -9.63 -7.76 5.53
CA ARG A 73 -10.49 -7.10 6.49
C ARG A 73 -11.30 -8.15 7.24
N GLU A 74 -11.16 -8.17 8.56
CA GLU A 74 -11.88 -9.11 9.40
C GLU A 74 -12.88 -8.35 10.27
N VAL A 75 -14.13 -8.75 10.18
CA VAL A 75 -15.21 -8.17 11.00
C VAL A 75 -15.61 -9.18 12.07
N TYR A 76 -15.52 -8.75 13.32
CA TYR A 76 -15.93 -9.59 14.45
C TYR A 76 -17.33 -9.19 14.87
N PRO A 77 -18.26 -10.16 14.98
CA PRO A 77 -19.65 -9.89 15.35
C PRO A 77 -19.81 -9.71 16.86
N VAL A 78 -19.13 -8.72 17.41
CA VAL A 78 -19.21 -8.35 18.82
C VAL A 78 -19.84 -6.98 18.94
N VAL A 79 -20.18 -6.57 20.17
CA VAL A 79 -20.78 -5.26 20.43
C VAL A 79 -19.84 -4.47 21.33
N PRO A 80 -19.29 -3.32 20.87
CA PRO A 80 -19.42 -2.75 19.52
C PRO A 80 -18.66 -3.59 18.49
N PRO A 81 -19.01 -3.49 17.19
CA PRO A 81 -18.33 -4.25 16.14
C PRO A 81 -16.84 -3.93 16.10
N LYS A 82 -16.04 -4.97 15.87
CA LYS A 82 -14.60 -4.85 15.80
C LYS A 82 -14.16 -5.17 14.35
N VAL A 83 -13.41 -4.27 13.75
CA VAL A 83 -12.87 -4.46 12.40
C VAL A 83 -11.37 -4.38 12.47
N GLU A 84 -10.70 -5.42 11.96
CA GLU A 84 -9.24 -5.49 11.92
C GLU A 84 -8.75 -5.63 10.50
N TYR A 85 -7.58 -5.05 10.24
CA TYR A 85 -6.92 -5.10 8.95
C TYR A 85 -5.55 -5.74 9.11
N SER A 86 -5.19 -6.57 8.15
CA SER A 86 -3.90 -7.26 8.12
C SER A 86 -3.47 -7.48 6.69
N LEU A 87 -2.19 -7.73 6.47
CA LEU A 87 -1.72 -8.12 5.15
C LEU A 87 -2.16 -9.55 4.85
N THR A 88 -2.58 -9.78 3.62
CA THR A 88 -2.80 -11.15 3.13
C THR A 88 -1.44 -11.82 2.92
N PRO A 89 -1.40 -13.16 2.74
CA PRO A 89 -0.15 -13.81 2.32
C PRO A 89 0.45 -13.19 1.07
N TYR A 90 -0.40 -12.82 0.12
CA TYR A 90 0.05 -12.10 -1.07
C TYR A 90 0.58 -10.70 -0.73
N GLY A 91 -0.11 -9.98 0.15
CA GLY A 91 0.32 -8.66 0.59
C GLY A 91 1.67 -8.66 1.28
N GLU A 92 2.02 -9.75 1.94
CA GLU A 92 3.32 -9.89 2.59
C GLU A 92 4.48 -9.85 1.61
N SER A 93 4.24 -10.17 0.34
CA SER A 93 5.26 -10.07 -0.70
C SER A 93 5.76 -8.64 -0.92
N LEU A 94 5.02 -7.65 -0.43
CA LEU A 94 5.42 -6.25 -0.51
C LEU A 94 6.38 -5.82 0.61
N LYS A 95 6.53 -6.63 1.65
CA LYS A 95 7.40 -6.26 2.79
C LYS A 95 8.82 -5.89 2.39
N PRO A 96 9.50 -6.66 1.51
CA PRO A 96 10.86 -6.29 1.09
C PRO A 96 10.90 -4.95 0.36
N ILE A 97 9.88 -4.65 -0.43
CA ILE A 97 9.78 -3.39 -1.18
C ILE A 97 9.59 -2.23 -0.22
N LEU A 98 8.71 -2.39 0.77
CA LEU A 98 8.46 -1.38 1.79
C LEU A 98 9.72 -1.09 2.59
N LYS A 99 10.49 -2.12 2.93
CA LYS A 99 11.74 -1.98 3.65
C LYS A 99 12.75 -1.17 2.83
N GLN A 100 12.87 -1.45 1.55
CA GLN A 100 13.78 -0.72 0.68
C GLN A 100 13.36 0.74 0.53
N LEU A 101 12.07 1.01 0.45
CA LEU A 101 11.58 2.38 0.42
C LEU A 101 11.94 3.13 1.71
N TYR A 102 11.78 2.48 2.85
CA TYR A 102 12.13 3.04 4.14
C TYR A 102 13.61 3.39 4.20
N LEU A 103 14.47 2.44 3.82
CA LEU A 103 15.91 2.64 3.85
C LEU A 103 16.35 3.77 2.92
N TRP A 104 15.82 3.78 1.72
CA TRP A 104 16.13 4.85 0.77
C TRP A 104 15.67 6.21 1.30
N GLY A 105 14.48 6.23 1.90
CA GLY A 105 13.91 7.45 2.49
C GLY A 105 14.75 7.99 3.63
N GLU A 106 15.30 7.11 4.47
CA GLU A 106 16.21 7.51 5.54
C GLU A 106 17.46 8.18 5.01
N ILE A 107 18.05 7.57 3.97
CA ILE A 107 19.27 8.11 3.34
C ILE A 107 18.99 9.49 2.75
N HIS A 108 17.89 9.61 2.03
CA HIS A 108 17.51 10.87 1.39
C HIS A 108 17.26 11.96 2.43
N LYS A 109 16.53 11.61 3.48
CA LYS A 109 16.21 12.52 4.57
C LYS A 109 17.50 13.05 5.24
N GLU A 110 18.43 12.15 5.50
CA GLU A 110 19.71 12.52 6.10
C GLU A 110 20.50 13.49 5.23
N LYS A 111 20.47 13.29 3.91
CA LYS A 111 21.21 14.13 2.97
C LYS A 111 20.57 15.49 2.72
N PHE A 112 19.25 15.54 2.67
CA PHE A 112 18.55 16.71 2.11
C PHE A 112 17.56 17.39 3.05
N ASP A 113 17.13 16.72 4.12
CA ASP A 113 16.12 17.26 5.04
C ASP A 113 16.69 17.73 6.38
N LYS A 114 17.95 18.02 6.44
CA LYS A 114 18.61 18.50 7.68
C LYS A 114 18.18 19.89 8.08
#